data_42db0255b5beb995cd6ffee6a9e58ad1
#
_entry.id   42db0255b5beb995cd6ffee6a9e58ad1
#
_cell.length_a   1.000
_cell.length_b   1.000
_cell.length_c   1.000
_cell.angle_alpha   90.00
_cell.angle_beta   90.00
_cell.angle_gamma   90.00
#
_symmetry.space_group_name_H-M   'P 1'
#
loop_
_entity.id
_entity.type
_entity.pdbx_description
1 polymer ?
#
loop_
_entity_poly.entity_id
_entity_poly.type
_entity_poly.pdbx_seq_one_letter_code
_entity_poly.pdbx_strand_id
1 'polypeptide(L)'
;MKGVTQAMTVDSTSKSSALRPGTLILAGVCVLLGSLPCRSQQAAVGGTVKNVLADIESTEAFAPAQQADLQQPGAISGTVVDQSGARITGASVKLVREGESSGTEVLSDDNGQFSFSNVAPGPFHLTITSEWLAPQEFSGNMHPGEAYVTPLFRLIIATQVTEVRVGLTREELADAQIKDQEKQRVFGFIPNFYVSYVPDAAPLAPKHKFALAWKSATDPVTFAAVGVVAGFDQAGDRWGAYGQGARGYARRFGASYGDVFAGTFIGSAILPSVLKQDPRYFYKGRGSKRSRILYALANSVICKGDNGHWQPNYSSIAGNLAAGGISNLYYPANDRNGIGTVVSTALIRLGETAVANIFQEFVAPKMTPNLPGRGSGQP
;
A
#
# COMPACT_ATOMS: atom_id res chain seq x y z
N MET A 1 11.92 66.77 53.19
CA MET A 1 12.92 67.01 52.16
C MET A 1 13.90 65.86 52.14
N LYS A 2 13.76 64.83 51.42
CA LYS A 2 14.76 63.91 50.92
C LYS A 2 14.03 63.00 49.90
N GLY A 3 14.29 63.20 48.63
CA GLY A 3 13.78 62.37 47.55
C GLY A 3 14.50 61.03 47.57
N VAL A 4 13.74 59.98 47.38
CA VAL A 4 14.25 58.63 47.14
C VAL A 4 13.82 58.24 45.71
N THR A 5 14.79 58.28 44.81
CA THR A 5 14.72 57.82 43.46
C THR A 5 14.79 56.26 43.49
N GLN A 6 13.72 55.59 43.14
CA GLN A 6 13.73 54.15 42.98
C GLN A 6 14.06 53.78 41.51
N ALA A 7 15.23 53.22 41.33
CA ALA A 7 15.65 52.66 40.03
C ALA A 7 14.93 51.35 39.72
N MET A 8 14.28 51.36 38.59
CA MET A 8 13.55 50.16 38.04
C MET A 8 14.58 49.31 37.29
N THR A 9 15.03 48.23 37.90
CA THR A 9 15.84 47.21 37.25
C THR A 9 14.91 46.28 36.42
N VAL A 10 15.05 46.38 35.13
CA VAL A 10 14.42 45.43 34.19
C VAL A 10 15.26 44.16 34.18
N ASP A 11 14.75 43.10 34.79
CA ASP A 11 15.34 41.76 34.76
C ASP A 11 14.89 41.05 33.48
N SER A 12 15.76 41.04 32.46
CA SER A 12 15.56 40.32 31.23
C SER A 12 16.07 38.89 31.36
N THR A 13 15.31 38.01 31.99
CA THR A 13 15.54 36.58 31.90
C THR A 13 14.84 36.03 30.67
N SER A 14 15.55 36.04 29.55
CA SER A 14 15.27 35.26 28.37
C SER A 14 15.28 33.74 28.75
N LYS A 15 14.10 33.16 28.96
CA LYS A 15 13.98 31.71 29.03
C LYS A 15 14.18 31.12 27.63
N SER A 16 15.41 30.68 27.37
CA SER A 16 15.67 29.81 26.24
C SER A 16 14.81 28.55 26.35
N SER A 17 13.92 28.34 25.39
CA SER A 17 13.14 27.12 25.24
C SER A 17 14.07 25.98 24.80
N ALA A 18 14.78 25.40 25.77
CA ALA A 18 15.49 24.15 25.55
C ALA A 18 14.46 23.06 25.22
N LEU A 19 14.59 22.40 24.09
CA LEU A 19 13.86 21.18 23.74
C LEU A 19 13.98 20.19 24.91
N ARG A 20 12.87 19.90 25.56
CA ARG A 20 12.84 19.04 26.74
C ARG A 20 13.01 17.56 26.33
N PRO A 21 13.83 16.76 27.03
CA PRO A 21 14.27 15.43 26.62
C PRO A 21 13.16 14.33 26.63
N GLY A 22 11.95 14.64 27.04
CA GLY A 22 10.87 13.66 27.11
C GLY A 22 10.20 13.27 25.78
N THR A 23 10.33 14.08 24.74
CA THR A 23 9.81 13.77 23.39
C THR A 23 10.75 12.85 22.59
N LEU A 24 11.98 12.69 23.07
CA LEU A 24 13.03 11.89 22.43
C LEU A 24 13.01 10.41 22.81
N ILE A 25 12.28 10.00 23.85
CA ILE A 25 12.35 8.63 24.37
C ILE A 25 11.47 7.66 23.56
N LEU A 26 10.38 8.12 22.94
CA LEU A 26 9.61 7.27 22.01
C LEU A 26 10.32 7.18 20.63
N ALA A 27 11.16 8.17 20.29
CA ALA A 27 12.01 8.15 19.10
C ALA A 27 13.31 7.34 19.31
N GLY A 28 13.71 7.10 20.56
CA GLY A 28 14.99 6.48 20.94
C GLY A 28 15.14 5.00 20.58
N VAL A 29 14.08 4.31 20.16
CA VAL A 29 14.17 2.93 19.64
C VAL A 29 14.48 2.89 18.15
N CYS A 30 14.46 4.04 17.44
CA CYS A 30 14.66 4.11 15.99
C CYS A 30 15.94 4.81 15.52
N VAL A 31 16.81 5.33 16.39
CA VAL A 31 18.02 6.08 15.98
C VAL A 31 19.29 5.38 16.47
N LEU A 32 19.58 4.23 15.88
CA LEU A 32 20.94 3.67 15.81
C LEU A 32 21.17 3.16 14.40
N LEU A 33 21.45 4.08 13.46
CA LEU A 33 22.19 3.75 12.22
C LEU A 33 22.55 5.06 11.47
N GLY A 34 23.79 5.48 11.62
CA GLY A 34 24.58 5.93 10.48
C GLY A 34 24.49 7.39 10.07
N SER A 35 25.30 8.23 10.71
CA SER A 35 25.84 9.44 10.11
C SER A 35 26.79 9.12 8.96
N LEU A 36 26.50 9.60 7.74
CA LEU A 36 27.45 9.73 6.65
C LEU A 36 27.33 11.12 6.01
N PRO A 37 28.46 11.81 5.73
CA PRO A 37 28.44 13.20 5.30
C PRO A 37 28.08 13.34 3.83
N CYS A 38 27.21 14.33 3.55
CA CYS A 38 26.86 14.76 2.22
C CYS A 38 27.99 15.62 1.64
N ARG A 39 28.67 15.16 0.59
CA ARG A 39 29.63 15.92 -0.18
C ARG A 39 28.99 16.37 -1.48
N SER A 40 28.76 17.67 -1.59
CA SER A 40 28.30 18.33 -2.80
C SER A 40 29.38 18.32 -3.87
N GLN A 41 29.05 17.90 -5.08
CA GLN A 41 29.79 18.25 -6.29
C GLN A 41 28.82 18.77 -7.34
N GLN A 42 28.94 20.07 -7.57
CA GLN A 42 28.42 20.75 -8.75
C GLN A 42 29.29 20.36 -9.95
N ALA A 43 28.64 19.99 -11.04
CA ALA A 43 29.24 20.04 -12.36
C ALA A 43 28.21 20.63 -13.35
N ALA A 44 28.50 21.81 -13.79
CA ALA A 44 27.82 22.47 -14.87
C ALA A 44 28.40 21.94 -16.20
N VAL A 45 27.53 21.59 -17.15
CA VAL A 45 27.90 21.55 -18.56
C VAL A 45 26.73 22.10 -19.37
N GLY A 46 26.95 23.29 -19.89
CA GLY A 46 26.17 23.85 -20.96
C GLY A 46 26.59 23.23 -22.30
N GLY A 47 25.64 22.96 -23.15
CA GLY A 47 25.86 22.49 -24.51
C GLY A 47 24.71 22.88 -25.40
N THR A 48 24.92 23.93 -26.13
CA THR A 48 24.12 24.50 -27.24
C THR A 48 23.98 23.47 -28.36
N VAL A 49 22.76 23.17 -28.80
CA VAL A 49 22.52 22.45 -30.04
C VAL A 49 21.99 23.44 -31.07
N LYS A 50 22.82 23.71 -32.08
CA LYS A 50 22.50 24.44 -33.28
C LYS A 50 21.74 23.55 -34.27
N ASN A 51 20.76 24.14 -34.92
CA ASN A 51 20.04 23.70 -36.08
C ASN A 51 20.97 23.19 -37.22
N VAL A 52 20.57 22.05 -37.80
CA VAL A 52 20.90 21.75 -39.21
C VAL A 52 19.60 21.28 -39.86
N LEU A 53 18.99 22.20 -40.59
CA LEU A 53 18.06 21.97 -41.67
C LEU A 53 18.86 22.20 -42.96
N ALA A 54 18.93 21.22 -43.83
CA ALA A 54 19.01 21.41 -45.27
C ALA A 54 19.03 20.06 -46.02
N ASP A 55 18.09 19.95 -46.92
CA ASP A 55 18.11 19.27 -48.22
C ASP A 55 18.49 17.79 -48.32
N ILE A 56 17.51 16.99 -48.72
CA ILE A 56 17.63 16.18 -49.95
C ILE A 56 16.20 15.88 -50.45
N GLU A 57 15.82 16.60 -51.51
CA GLU A 57 14.82 16.20 -52.49
C GLU A 57 15.46 15.11 -53.35
N SER A 58 14.89 13.92 -53.41
CA SER A 58 15.05 13.00 -54.52
C SER A 58 13.85 12.05 -54.56
N THR A 59 12.96 12.39 -55.40
CA THR A 59 11.84 11.60 -55.92
C THR A 59 12.41 10.37 -56.65
N GLU A 60 12.17 9.17 -56.15
CA GLU A 60 12.08 7.98 -56.99
C GLU A 60 10.78 7.23 -56.63
N ALA A 61 9.94 7.19 -57.65
CA ALA A 61 8.70 6.43 -57.66
C ALA A 61 9.01 4.94 -57.61
N PHE A 62 8.87 4.32 -56.42
CA PHE A 62 8.80 2.87 -56.31
C PHE A 62 7.37 2.40 -56.57
N ALA A 63 7.27 1.51 -57.56
CA ALA A 63 6.04 0.90 -58.05
C ALA A 63 5.28 0.12 -56.91
N PRO A 64 3.93 0.03 -56.98
CA PRO A 64 3.10 -0.60 -55.96
C PRO A 64 3.03 -2.14 -56.15
N ALA A 65 4.19 -2.84 -56.17
CA ALA A 65 4.19 -4.30 -56.35
C ALA A 65 4.54 -5.10 -55.09
N GLN A 66 4.90 -4.46 -53.97
CA GLN A 66 5.29 -5.18 -52.74
C GLN A 66 4.27 -5.16 -51.63
N GLN A 67 3.16 -4.46 -51.73
CA GLN A 67 2.11 -4.47 -50.73
C GLN A 67 1.09 -5.63 -50.83
N ALA A 68 1.02 -6.28 -52.00
CA ALA A 68 0.09 -7.41 -52.22
C ALA A 68 0.56 -8.72 -51.53
N ASP A 69 1.87 -8.87 -51.31
CA ASP A 69 2.44 -10.10 -50.73
C ASP A 69 2.34 -10.17 -49.18
N LEU A 70 2.15 -9.02 -48.53
CA LEU A 70 2.01 -8.95 -47.06
C LEU A 70 0.59 -9.25 -46.53
N GLN A 71 -0.38 -9.45 -47.43
CA GLN A 71 -1.78 -9.68 -47.05
C GLN A 71 -2.32 -11.06 -47.52
N GLN A 72 -1.47 -11.95 -48.00
CA GLN A 72 -1.95 -13.29 -48.37
C GLN A 72 -2.47 -14.03 -47.12
N PRO A 73 -3.78 -14.36 -47.10
CA PRO A 73 -4.35 -15.13 -45.99
C PRO A 73 -3.79 -16.54 -46.02
N GLY A 74 -3.56 -17.06 -44.84
CA GLY A 74 -3.10 -18.45 -44.62
C GLY A 74 -4.18 -19.35 -44.02
N ALA A 75 -3.75 -20.50 -43.54
CA ALA A 75 -4.59 -21.44 -42.84
C ALA A 75 -3.94 -21.90 -41.55
N ILE A 76 -4.74 -22.15 -40.50
CA ILE A 76 -4.27 -22.72 -39.24
C ILE A 76 -4.98 -24.08 -39.08
N SER A 77 -4.20 -25.13 -38.84
CA SER A 77 -4.74 -26.47 -38.56
C SER A 77 -4.10 -27.10 -37.34
N GLY A 78 -4.83 -27.98 -36.68
CA GLY A 78 -4.33 -28.67 -35.50
C GLY A 78 -5.17 -29.88 -35.12
N THR A 79 -4.72 -30.59 -34.09
CA THR A 79 -5.40 -31.79 -33.57
C THR A 79 -5.56 -31.72 -32.07
N VAL A 80 -6.71 -32.08 -31.56
CA VAL A 80 -7.06 -32.10 -30.14
C VAL A 80 -7.23 -33.56 -29.68
N VAL A 81 -6.51 -33.89 -28.59
CA VAL A 81 -6.56 -35.25 -28.00
C VAL A 81 -6.73 -35.14 -26.48
N ASP A 82 -7.17 -36.20 -25.85
CA ASP A 82 -7.22 -36.35 -24.40
C ASP A 82 -5.85 -36.80 -23.80
N GLN A 83 -5.83 -37.05 -22.51
CA GLN A 83 -4.63 -37.51 -21.80
C GLN A 83 -4.13 -38.89 -22.29
N SER A 84 -5.02 -39.74 -22.76
CA SER A 84 -4.71 -41.08 -23.29
C SER A 84 -4.21 -41.04 -24.73
N GLY A 85 -4.35 -39.89 -25.41
CA GLY A 85 -4.08 -39.72 -26.85
C GLY A 85 -5.30 -40.03 -27.72
N ALA A 86 -6.47 -40.27 -27.14
CA ALA A 86 -7.70 -40.41 -27.89
C ALA A 86 -8.16 -39.05 -28.45
N ARG A 87 -8.70 -39.07 -29.68
CA ARG A 87 -9.11 -37.86 -30.39
C ARG A 87 -10.42 -37.35 -29.83
N ILE A 88 -10.52 -36.01 -29.67
CA ILE A 88 -11.70 -35.37 -29.11
C ILE A 88 -12.51 -34.77 -30.26
N THR A 89 -13.71 -35.28 -30.45
CA THR A 89 -14.69 -34.73 -31.39
C THR A 89 -15.50 -33.63 -30.74
N GLY A 90 -15.79 -32.54 -31.46
CA GLY A 90 -16.64 -31.46 -30.97
C GLY A 90 -15.99 -30.52 -29.95
N ALA A 91 -14.67 -30.58 -29.81
CA ALA A 91 -13.95 -29.52 -29.03
C ALA A 91 -14.09 -28.18 -29.72
N SER A 92 -14.51 -27.16 -28.99
CA SER A 92 -14.59 -25.78 -29.49
C SER A 92 -13.19 -25.17 -29.50
N VAL A 93 -12.78 -24.70 -30.67
CA VAL A 93 -11.53 -23.96 -30.88
C VAL A 93 -11.87 -22.54 -31.29
N LYS A 94 -11.53 -21.57 -30.50
CA LYS A 94 -11.76 -20.16 -30.76
C LYS A 94 -10.45 -19.47 -31.13
N LEU A 95 -10.44 -18.84 -32.30
CA LEU A 95 -9.33 -18.03 -32.80
C LEU A 95 -9.63 -16.55 -32.57
N VAL A 96 -8.74 -15.87 -31.87
CA VAL A 96 -8.78 -14.40 -31.64
C VAL A 96 -7.49 -13.79 -32.15
N ARG A 97 -7.58 -12.73 -32.93
CA ARG A 97 -6.42 -11.97 -33.40
C ARG A 97 -6.18 -10.75 -32.53
N GLU A 98 -4.93 -10.31 -32.47
CA GLU A 98 -4.59 -9.11 -31.72
C GLU A 98 -5.30 -7.89 -32.33
N GLY A 99 -6.08 -7.16 -31.50
CA GLY A 99 -6.90 -6.02 -31.91
C GLY A 99 -8.34 -6.35 -32.34
N GLU A 100 -8.76 -7.63 -32.38
CA GLU A 100 -10.14 -8.02 -32.61
C GLU A 100 -10.82 -8.42 -31.31
N SER A 101 -12.02 -7.88 -31.07
CA SER A 101 -12.83 -8.22 -29.90
C SER A 101 -13.75 -9.44 -30.14
N SER A 102 -13.92 -9.89 -31.38
CA SER A 102 -14.71 -11.07 -31.76
C SER A 102 -13.81 -12.12 -32.42
N GLY A 103 -13.79 -13.34 -31.87
CA GLY A 103 -13.04 -14.47 -32.45
C GLY A 103 -13.90 -15.34 -33.35
N THR A 104 -13.26 -16.06 -34.29
CA THR A 104 -13.87 -17.12 -35.09
C THR A 104 -13.80 -18.42 -34.30
N GLU A 105 -14.89 -19.20 -34.30
CA GLU A 105 -14.99 -20.47 -33.59
C GLU A 105 -15.26 -21.61 -34.55
N VAL A 106 -14.54 -22.71 -34.40
CA VAL A 106 -14.74 -23.97 -35.13
C VAL A 106 -14.76 -25.16 -34.18
N LEU A 107 -15.43 -26.24 -34.56
CA LEU A 107 -15.44 -27.48 -33.79
C LEU A 107 -14.47 -28.48 -34.41
N SER A 108 -13.80 -29.28 -33.56
CA SER A 108 -12.98 -30.39 -34.04
C SER A 108 -13.86 -31.49 -34.65
N ASP A 109 -13.39 -32.12 -35.70
CA ASP A 109 -14.05 -33.21 -36.41
C ASP A 109 -13.92 -34.56 -35.67
N ASP A 110 -14.42 -35.66 -36.29
CA ASP A 110 -14.37 -37.03 -35.74
C ASP A 110 -12.94 -37.55 -35.55
N ASN A 111 -11.98 -36.91 -36.21
CA ASN A 111 -10.54 -37.19 -36.05
C ASN A 111 -9.86 -36.24 -35.08
N GLY A 112 -10.63 -35.43 -34.35
CA GLY A 112 -10.10 -34.42 -33.44
C GLY A 112 -9.36 -33.26 -34.16
N GLN A 113 -9.54 -33.14 -35.50
CA GLN A 113 -8.87 -32.10 -36.29
C GLN A 113 -9.74 -30.84 -36.39
N PHE A 114 -9.08 -29.69 -36.39
CA PHE A 114 -9.72 -28.41 -36.68
C PHE A 114 -8.92 -27.62 -37.70
N SER A 115 -9.60 -26.78 -38.47
CA SER A 115 -8.96 -25.94 -39.47
C SER A 115 -9.66 -24.60 -39.59
N PHE A 116 -8.86 -23.54 -39.60
CA PHE A 116 -9.27 -22.19 -39.97
C PHE A 116 -8.69 -21.89 -41.34
N SER A 117 -9.51 -21.46 -42.27
CA SER A 117 -9.09 -20.96 -43.59
C SER A 117 -9.22 -19.46 -43.66
N ASN A 118 -8.48 -18.83 -44.55
CA ASN A 118 -8.55 -17.40 -44.79
C ASN A 118 -8.18 -16.53 -43.57
N VAL A 119 -7.15 -16.96 -42.82
CA VAL A 119 -6.65 -16.24 -41.65
C VAL A 119 -5.61 -15.25 -42.13
N ALA A 120 -5.80 -13.97 -41.78
CA ALA A 120 -4.83 -12.94 -42.14
C ALA A 120 -3.55 -13.07 -41.30
N PRO A 121 -2.37 -12.71 -41.83
CA PRO A 121 -1.09 -12.80 -41.14
C PRO A 121 -1.05 -11.91 -39.89
N GLY A 122 -0.24 -12.32 -38.92
CA GLY A 122 -0.04 -11.62 -37.64
C GLY A 122 -0.19 -12.51 -36.41
N PRO A 123 -0.08 -11.93 -35.20
CA PRO A 123 -0.22 -12.67 -33.97
C PRO A 123 -1.66 -13.12 -33.74
N PHE A 124 -1.81 -14.35 -33.22
CA PHE A 124 -3.09 -14.96 -32.94
C PHE A 124 -3.08 -15.75 -31.62
N HIS A 125 -4.27 -15.91 -31.04
CA HIS A 125 -4.52 -16.70 -29.86
C HIS A 125 -5.60 -17.75 -30.19
N LEU A 126 -5.34 -18.99 -29.77
CA LEU A 126 -6.29 -20.08 -29.81
C LEU A 126 -6.68 -20.44 -28.39
N THR A 127 -7.98 -20.55 -28.14
CA THR A 127 -8.54 -21.10 -26.90
C THR A 127 -9.30 -22.35 -27.23
N ILE A 128 -8.90 -23.52 -26.72
CA ILE A 128 -9.47 -24.82 -26.95
C ILE A 128 -10.26 -25.23 -25.70
N THR A 129 -11.55 -25.51 -25.87
CA THR A 129 -12.44 -25.93 -24.80
C THR A 129 -13.20 -27.19 -25.19
N SER A 130 -13.42 -28.07 -24.24
CA SER A 130 -14.24 -29.24 -24.41
C SER A 130 -14.95 -29.58 -23.09
N GLU A 131 -16.08 -30.24 -23.18
CA GLU A 131 -16.86 -30.61 -21.99
C GLU A 131 -16.03 -31.53 -21.07
N TRP A 132 -16.01 -31.21 -19.77
CA TRP A 132 -15.26 -31.92 -18.72
C TRP A 132 -13.73 -31.87 -18.80
N LEU A 133 -13.15 -31.09 -19.74
CA LEU A 133 -11.72 -30.96 -19.90
C LEU A 133 -11.26 -29.51 -19.60
N ALA A 134 -10.06 -29.40 -19.07
CA ALA A 134 -9.47 -28.09 -18.77
C ALA A 134 -9.18 -27.31 -20.07
N PRO A 135 -9.57 -26.05 -20.18
CA PRO A 135 -9.26 -25.22 -21.34
C PRO A 135 -7.76 -25.10 -21.53
N GLN A 136 -7.32 -25.10 -22.78
CA GLN A 136 -5.93 -24.88 -23.15
C GLN A 136 -5.83 -23.66 -24.07
N GLU A 137 -4.81 -22.82 -23.83
CA GLU A 137 -4.53 -21.64 -24.63
C GLU A 137 -3.20 -21.79 -25.37
N PHE A 138 -3.16 -21.27 -26.59
CA PHE A 138 -1.97 -21.25 -27.44
C PHE A 138 -1.86 -19.92 -28.15
N SER A 139 -0.64 -19.39 -28.27
CA SER A 139 -0.35 -18.17 -29.01
C SER A 139 0.67 -18.45 -30.10
N GLY A 140 0.43 -17.91 -31.27
CA GLY A 140 1.32 -18.04 -32.43
C GLY A 140 1.39 -16.74 -33.23
N ASN A 141 2.28 -16.70 -34.20
CA ASN A 141 2.37 -15.63 -35.18
C ASN A 141 2.39 -16.23 -36.56
N MET A 142 1.47 -15.84 -37.43
CA MET A 142 1.31 -16.39 -38.77
C MET A 142 1.93 -15.46 -39.82
N HIS A 143 2.71 -16.04 -40.72
CA HIS A 143 3.28 -15.33 -41.86
C HIS A 143 2.32 -15.27 -43.06
N PRO A 144 2.48 -14.34 -43.98
CA PRO A 144 1.65 -14.24 -45.18
C PRO A 144 1.65 -15.54 -45.98
N GLY A 145 0.45 -16.07 -46.31
CA GLY A 145 0.30 -17.28 -47.10
C GLY A 145 0.69 -18.60 -46.38
N GLU A 146 0.98 -18.59 -45.12
CA GLU A 146 1.45 -19.74 -44.36
C GLU A 146 0.32 -20.74 -44.07
N ALA A 147 0.62 -22.02 -44.22
CA ALA A 147 -0.18 -23.12 -43.65
C ALA A 147 0.39 -23.48 -42.26
N TYR A 148 -0.07 -22.82 -41.22
CA TYR A 148 0.41 -23.02 -39.87
C TYR A 148 -0.17 -24.28 -39.25
N VAL A 149 0.69 -25.24 -38.89
CA VAL A 149 0.30 -26.46 -38.17
C VAL A 149 0.64 -26.29 -36.72
N THR A 150 -0.40 -26.28 -35.86
CA THR A 150 -0.21 -26.14 -34.42
C THR A 150 0.37 -27.41 -33.79
N PRO A 151 1.02 -27.33 -32.64
CA PRO A 151 1.33 -28.49 -31.80
C PRO A 151 0.07 -29.28 -31.46
N LEU A 152 0.25 -30.57 -31.14
CA LEU A 152 -0.85 -31.42 -30.65
C LEU A 152 -1.37 -30.89 -29.32
N PHE A 153 -2.67 -30.53 -29.24
CA PHE A 153 -3.30 -30.09 -28.02
C PHE A 153 -3.80 -31.29 -27.21
N ARG A 154 -3.20 -31.50 -26.05
CA ARG A 154 -3.56 -32.55 -25.13
C ARG A 154 -4.38 -31.96 -23.97
N LEU A 155 -5.72 -32.11 -24.05
CA LEU A 155 -6.60 -31.66 -22.98
C LEU A 155 -6.55 -32.62 -21.80
N ILE A 156 -6.37 -32.10 -20.62
CA ILE A 156 -6.44 -32.89 -19.38
C ILE A 156 -7.85 -32.81 -18.81
N ILE A 157 -8.28 -33.88 -18.13
CA ILE A 157 -9.55 -33.84 -17.40
C ILE A 157 -9.49 -32.60 -16.50
N ALA A 158 -10.51 -31.74 -16.62
CA ALA A 158 -10.70 -30.70 -15.62
C ALA A 158 -10.87 -31.44 -14.29
N THR A 159 -9.76 -31.70 -13.61
CA THR A 159 -9.86 -31.95 -12.18
C THR A 159 -10.65 -30.79 -11.69
N GLN A 160 -11.89 -30.98 -11.31
CA GLN A 160 -12.64 -29.96 -10.61
C GLN A 160 -11.86 -29.67 -9.33
N VAL A 161 -10.83 -28.83 -9.44
CA VAL A 161 -10.83 -27.70 -8.55
C VAL A 161 -12.05 -26.91 -9.00
N THR A 162 -13.20 -27.26 -8.45
CA THR A 162 -14.21 -26.28 -8.22
C THR A 162 -13.50 -25.27 -7.35
N GLU A 163 -12.75 -24.32 -7.95
CA GLU A 163 -12.79 -22.98 -7.47
C GLU A 163 -14.26 -22.61 -7.60
N VAL A 164 -15.04 -23.02 -6.61
CA VAL A 164 -16.11 -22.19 -6.17
C VAL A 164 -15.37 -20.91 -5.80
N ARG A 165 -15.18 -20.02 -6.77
CA ARG A 165 -15.18 -18.60 -6.52
C ARG A 165 -16.58 -18.33 -6.01
N VAL A 166 -16.83 -18.76 -4.78
CA VAL A 166 -17.70 -18.05 -3.89
C VAL A 166 -17.05 -16.70 -3.87
N GLY A 167 -17.54 -15.82 -4.73
CA GLY A 167 -17.08 -14.47 -4.78
C GLY A 167 -17.45 -13.93 -3.42
N LEU A 168 -16.48 -14.03 -2.46
CA LEU A 168 -16.59 -13.36 -1.19
C LEU A 168 -16.98 -11.94 -1.54
N THR A 169 -18.10 -11.50 -1.06
CA THR A 169 -18.49 -10.09 -1.18
C THR A 169 -17.30 -9.27 -0.68
N ARG A 170 -17.13 -8.06 -1.16
CA ARG A 170 -16.05 -7.19 -0.69
C ARG A 170 -16.04 -7.07 0.85
N GLU A 171 -17.20 -7.21 1.46
CA GLU A 171 -17.38 -7.17 2.90
C GLU A 171 -16.86 -8.45 3.59
N GLU A 172 -17.20 -9.63 3.07
CA GLU A 172 -16.68 -10.91 3.58
C GLU A 172 -15.17 -11.02 3.40
N LEU A 173 -14.63 -10.49 2.28
CA LEU A 173 -13.19 -10.40 2.06
C LEU A 173 -12.54 -9.47 3.08
N ALA A 174 -13.17 -8.31 3.39
CA ALA A 174 -12.68 -7.41 4.41
C ALA A 174 -12.72 -8.05 5.80
N ASP A 175 -13.81 -8.78 6.14
CA ASP A 175 -13.94 -9.52 7.40
C ASP A 175 -12.84 -10.59 7.56
N ALA A 176 -12.53 -11.34 6.50
CA ALA A 176 -11.45 -12.33 6.51
C ALA A 176 -10.07 -11.65 6.68
N GLN A 177 -9.80 -10.60 5.92
CA GLN A 177 -8.54 -9.85 6.00
C GLN A 177 -8.31 -9.22 7.37
N ILE A 178 -9.36 -8.70 8.02
CA ILE A 178 -9.26 -8.13 9.36
C ILE A 178 -8.94 -9.20 10.40
N LYS A 179 -9.58 -10.36 10.35
CA LYS A 179 -9.25 -11.47 11.25
C LYS A 179 -7.77 -11.84 11.19
N ASP A 180 -7.16 -11.74 10.01
CA ASP A 180 -5.74 -11.97 9.86
C ASP A 180 -4.89 -10.78 10.34
N GLN A 181 -5.32 -9.55 10.08
CA GLN A 181 -4.66 -8.34 10.61
C GLN A 181 -4.69 -8.28 12.13
N GLU A 182 -5.78 -8.68 12.74
CA GLU A 182 -5.91 -8.75 14.20
C GLU A 182 -4.94 -9.73 14.89
N LYS A 183 -4.39 -10.68 14.15
CA LYS A 183 -3.37 -11.62 14.62
C LYS A 183 -1.94 -11.08 14.42
N GLN A 184 -1.79 -10.00 13.63
CA GLN A 184 -0.47 -9.47 13.32
C GLN A 184 0.16 -8.79 14.52
N ARG A 185 1.32 -9.30 14.93
CA ARG A 185 2.10 -8.76 16.04
C ARG A 185 3.58 -8.74 15.66
N VAL A 186 4.19 -7.58 15.76
CA VAL A 186 5.65 -7.43 15.61
C VAL A 186 6.30 -8.05 16.84
N PHE A 187 7.38 -8.81 16.66
CA PHE A 187 8.03 -9.63 17.69
C PHE A 187 7.08 -10.62 18.39
N GLY A 188 5.92 -10.92 17.82
CA GLY A 188 4.93 -11.82 18.40
C GLY A 188 4.03 -11.22 19.49
N PHE A 189 4.30 -9.99 19.97
CA PHE A 189 3.51 -9.38 21.05
C PHE A 189 3.04 -7.95 20.77
N ILE A 190 3.78 -7.12 20.02
CA ILE A 190 3.39 -5.73 19.73
C ILE A 190 2.29 -5.70 18.65
N PRO A 191 1.10 -5.12 18.93
CA PRO A 191 0.01 -5.07 17.97
C PRO A 191 0.39 -4.30 16.70
N ASN A 192 0.05 -4.87 15.53
CA ASN A 192 0.33 -4.29 14.20
C ASN A 192 -0.92 -4.31 13.32
N PHE A 193 -2.05 -3.87 13.87
CA PHE A 193 -3.37 -4.03 13.26
C PHE A 193 -3.64 -3.07 12.11
N TYR A 194 -2.94 -1.94 12.05
CA TYR A 194 -3.11 -0.91 11.03
C TYR A 194 -2.15 -1.02 9.85
N VAL A 195 -1.65 -2.22 9.56
CA VAL A 195 -0.79 -2.47 8.39
C VAL A 195 -1.40 -3.55 7.53
N SER A 196 -1.60 -3.24 6.24
CA SER A 196 -1.99 -4.22 5.24
C SER A 196 -0.78 -4.66 4.44
N TYR A 197 -0.51 -5.96 4.43
CA TYR A 197 0.49 -6.58 3.56
C TYR A 197 -0.12 -7.08 2.24
N VAL A 198 -1.43 -6.92 2.06
CA VAL A 198 -2.15 -7.19 0.81
C VAL A 198 -2.27 -5.86 0.06
N PRO A 199 -1.67 -5.73 -1.15
CA PRO A 199 -1.64 -4.46 -1.89
C PRO A 199 -3.04 -3.94 -2.24
N ASP A 200 -3.95 -4.84 -2.62
CA ASP A 200 -5.33 -4.54 -3.03
C ASP A 200 -6.32 -5.06 -1.98
N ALA A 201 -6.00 -4.80 -0.69
CA ALA A 201 -6.89 -5.17 0.39
C ALA A 201 -8.26 -4.49 0.22
N ALA A 202 -9.32 -5.23 0.55
CA ALA A 202 -10.68 -4.72 0.52
C ALA A 202 -10.83 -3.49 1.44
N PRO A 203 -11.59 -2.45 1.03
CA PRO A 203 -11.84 -1.27 1.84
C PRO A 203 -12.53 -1.66 3.15
N LEU A 204 -12.18 -0.95 4.22
CA LEU A 204 -12.78 -1.18 5.54
C LEU A 204 -14.13 -0.50 5.66
N ALA A 205 -15.20 -1.25 5.91
CA ALA A 205 -16.46 -0.68 6.36
C ALA A 205 -16.29 0.03 7.73
N PRO A 206 -17.13 1.01 8.07
CA PRO A 206 -17.06 1.69 9.38
C PRO A 206 -16.98 0.74 10.57
N LYS A 207 -17.76 -0.34 10.59
CA LYS A 207 -17.72 -1.36 11.66
C LYS A 207 -16.30 -1.91 11.90
N HIS A 208 -15.55 -2.11 10.83
CA HIS A 208 -14.19 -2.64 10.89
C HIS A 208 -13.19 -1.63 11.45
N LYS A 209 -13.33 -0.34 11.06
CA LYS A 209 -12.50 0.75 11.57
C LYS A 209 -12.68 0.89 13.08
N PHE A 210 -13.93 0.82 13.56
CA PHE A 210 -14.24 0.85 14.99
C PHE A 210 -13.74 -0.40 15.73
N ALA A 211 -13.88 -1.60 15.15
CA ALA A 211 -13.39 -2.84 15.76
C ALA A 211 -11.87 -2.81 15.95
N LEU A 212 -11.12 -2.36 14.91
CA LEU A 212 -9.67 -2.21 15.01
C LEU A 212 -9.26 -1.15 16.04
N ALA A 213 -9.97 -0.02 16.11
CA ALA A 213 -9.70 1.03 17.09
C ALA A 213 -9.95 0.53 18.52
N TRP A 214 -11.04 -0.17 18.74
CA TRP A 214 -11.34 -0.79 20.03
C TRP A 214 -10.26 -1.78 20.45
N LYS A 215 -9.92 -2.70 19.54
CA LYS A 215 -8.90 -3.72 19.80
C LYS A 215 -7.53 -3.11 20.09
N SER A 216 -7.15 -2.07 19.34
CA SER A 216 -5.89 -1.36 19.56
C SER A 216 -5.87 -0.62 20.90
N ALA A 217 -6.97 0.07 21.25
CA ALA A 217 -7.06 0.83 22.49
C ALA A 217 -7.10 -0.08 23.74
N THR A 218 -7.70 -1.28 23.63
CA THR A 218 -7.84 -2.23 24.74
C THR A 218 -6.75 -3.31 24.76
N ASP A 219 -5.75 -3.24 23.90
CA ASP A 219 -4.66 -4.21 23.88
C ASP A 219 -3.79 -4.09 25.14
N PRO A 220 -3.44 -5.20 25.81
CA PRO A 220 -2.59 -5.18 27.01
C PRO A 220 -1.25 -4.47 26.81
N VAL A 221 -0.66 -4.58 25.59
CA VAL A 221 0.60 -3.90 25.29
C VAL A 221 0.41 -2.39 25.21
N THR A 222 -0.75 -1.91 24.75
CA THR A 222 -1.09 -0.48 24.77
C THR A 222 -1.15 0.03 26.22
N PHE A 223 -1.80 -0.70 27.12
CA PHE A 223 -1.81 -0.34 28.55
C PHE A 223 -0.41 -0.32 29.15
N ALA A 224 0.41 -1.34 28.85
CA ALA A 224 1.78 -1.38 29.34
C ALA A 224 2.62 -0.20 28.82
N ALA A 225 2.50 0.12 27.54
CA ALA A 225 3.20 1.25 26.92
C ALA A 225 2.79 2.59 27.56
N VAL A 226 1.49 2.81 27.78
CA VAL A 226 0.97 4.00 28.48
C VAL A 226 1.49 4.04 29.92
N GLY A 227 1.55 2.91 30.60
CA GLY A 227 2.12 2.81 31.95
C GLY A 227 3.59 3.22 32.01
N VAL A 228 4.39 2.80 31.02
CA VAL A 228 5.79 3.19 30.90
C VAL A 228 5.91 4.70 30.64
N VAL A 229 5.12 5.27 29.74
CA VAL A 229 5.10 6.72 29.46
C VAL A 229 4.72 7.50 30.74
N ALA A 230 3.66 7.09 31.42
CA ALA A 230 3.25 7.73 32.68
C ALA A 230 4.35 7.62 33.76
N GLY A 231 5.11 6.53 33.79
CA GLY A 231 6.27 6.36 34.68
C GLY A 231 7.39 7.34 34.37
N PHE A 232 7.75 7.53 33.10
CA PHE A 232 8.74 8.53 32.68
C PHE A 232 8.27 9.96 32.98
N ASP A 233 6.99 10.26 32.73
CA ASP A 233 6.41 11.58 33.05
C ASP A 233 6.41 11.84 34.57
N GLN A 234 6.19 10.80 35.37
CA GLN A 234 6.29 10.86 36.82
C GLN A 234 7.73 11.10 37.28
N ALA A 235 8.69 10.34 36.75
CA ALA A 235 10.10 10.45 37.10
C ALA A 235 10.70 11.81 36.70
N GLY A 236 10.25 12.36 35.57
CA GLY A 236 10.64 13.67 35.07
C GLY A 236 9.84 14.85 35.63
N ASP A 237 8.92 14.60 36.58
CA ASP A 237 7.97 15.58 37.11
C ASP A 237 7.22 16.39 36.04
N ARG A 238 6.97 15.77 34.90
CA ARG A 238 6.11 16.38 33.87
C ARG A 238 4.69 16.49 34.44
N TRP A 239 4.01 17.57 34.06
CA TRP A 239 2.66 17.84 34.58
C TRP A 239 2.64 17.89 36.11
N GLY A 240 3.52 18.71 36.69
CA GLY A 240 3.76 18.82 38.13
C GLY A 240 2.48 19.04 38.95
N ALA A 241 1.44 19.67 38.39
CA ALA A 241 0.14 19.84 39.01
C ALA A 241 -0.62 18.53 39.29
N TYR A 242 -0.24 17.42 38.67
CA TYR A 242 -0.79 16.11 39.03
C TYR A 242 -0.24 15.58 40.35
N GLY A 243 0.87 16.16 40.85
CA GLY A 243 1.55 15.71 42.08
C GLY A 243 2.41 14.46 41.86
N GLN A 244 3.00 13.98 42.94
CA GLN A 244 3.87 12.80 42.96
C GLN A 244 3.16 11.60 43.63
N GLY A 245 3.85 10.45 43.66
CA GLY A 245 3.36 9.21 44.24
C GLY A 245 2.28 8.50 43.42
N ALA A 246 1.62 7.50 44.01
CA ALA A 246 0.65 6.66 43.29
C ALA A 246 -0.51 7.45 42.69
N ARG A 247 -0.99 8.49 43.37
CA ARG A 247 -2.08 9.33 42.87
C ARG A 247 -1.64 10.18 41.68
N GLY A 248 -0.42 10.75 41.71
CA GLY A 248 0.16 11.49 40.59
C GLY A 248 0.37 10.60 39.36
N TYR A 249 0.89 9.38 39.60
CA TYR A 249 1.05 8.39 38.55
C TYR A 249 -0.29 8.01 37.89
N ALA A 250 -1.32 7.69 38.70
CA ALA A 250 -2.62 7.33 38.16
C ALA A 250 -3.26 8.43 37.31
N ARG A 251 -3.07 9.70 37.67
CA ARG A 251 -3.56 10.85 36.89
C ARG A 251 -2.82 10.97 35.55
N ARG A 252 -1.48 10.79 35.55
CA ARG A 252 -0.66 10.80 34.32
C ARG A 252 -1.03 9.63 33.43
N PHE A 253 -1.20 8.43 34.01
CA PHE A 253 -1.66 7.26 33.30
C PHE A 253 -3.02 7.49 32.63
N GLY A 254 -4.01 8.00 33.40
CA GLY A 254 -5.35 8.29 32.89
C GLY A 254 -5.34 9.32 31.78
N ALA A 255 -4.55 10.40 31.88
CA ALA A 255 -4.41 11.41 30.87
C ALA A 255 -3.75 10.86 29.60
N SER A 256 -2.64 10.14 29.72
CA SER A 256 -1.94 9.53 28.59
C SER A 256 -2.81 8.46 27.91
N TYR A 257 -3.58 7.67 28.66
CA TYR A 257 -4.51 6.73 28.09
C TYR A 257 -5.67 7.42 27.38
N GLY A 258 -6.19 8.52 27.96
CA GLY A 258 -7.19 9.37 27.29
C GLY A 258 -6.70 9.90 25.94
N ASP A 259 -5.45 10.32 25.85
CA ASP A 259 -4.82 10.77 24.60
C ASP A 259 -4.75 9.66 23.55
N VAL A 260 -4.33 8.45 23.96
CA VAL A 260 -4.26 7.28 23.08
C VAL A 260 -5.64 6.88 22.62
N PHE A 261 -6.61 6.82 23.54
CA PHE A 261 -7.98 6.45 23.23
C PHE A 261 -8.62 7.46 22.25
N ALA A 262 -8.60 8.75 22.60
CA ALA A 262 -9.17 9.81 21.75
C ALA A 262 -8.49 9.84 20.37
N GLY A 263 -7.15 9.80 20.33
CA GLY A 263 -6.39 9.80 19.07
C GLY A 263 -6.73 8.61 18.19
N THR A 264 -6.81 7.41 18.77
CA THR A 264 -7.14 6.18 18.03
C THR A 264 -8.58 6.22 17.49
N PHE A 265 -9.56 6.55 18.34
CA PHE A 265 -10.96 6.58 17.89
C PHE A 265 -11.24 7.69 16.90
N ILE A 266 -10.74 8.90 17.13
CA ILE A 266 -10.98 10.03 16.22
C ILE A 266 -10.19 9.86 14.92
N GLY A 267 -8.89 9.56 15.01
CA GLY A 267 -7.99 9.52 13.86
C GLY A 267 -8.07 8.24 13.04
N SER A 268 -8.49 7.10 13.64
CA SER A 268 -8.50 5.80 12.94
C SER A 268 -9.88 5.17 12.78
N ALA A 269 -10.93 5.68 13.45
CA ALA A 269 -12.29 5.17 13.30
C ALA A 269 -13.29 6.24 12.85
N ILE A 270 -13.52 7.29 13.64
CA ILE A 270 -14.57 8.28 13.39
C ILE A 270 -14.29 9.04 12.11
N LEU A 271 -13.18 9.78 12.04
CA LEU A 271 -12.88 10.59 10.86
C LEU A 271 -12.65 9.76 9.60
N PRO A 272 -11.94 8.62 9.62
CA PRO A 272 -11.85 7.76 8.45
C PRO A 272 -13.19 7.22 7.97
N SER A 273 -14.15 6.98 8.88
CA SER A 273 -15.50 6.54 8.48
C SER A 273 -16.29 7.64 7.81
N VAL A 274 -16.24 8.87 8.34
CA VAL A 274 -16.94 10.04 7.79
C VAL A 274 -16.33 10.49 6.47
N LEU A 275 -14.98 10.54 6.40
CA LEU A 275 -14.23 11.01 5.23
C LEU A 275 -13.99 9.91 4.19
N LYS A 276 -14.49 8.68 4.43
CA LYS A 276 -14.28 7.51 3.57
C LYS A 276 -12.80 7.27 3.26
N GLN A 277 -11.98 7.30 4.30
CA GLN A 277 -10.52 7.09 4.25
C GLN A 277 -10.15 5.77 4.93
N ASP A 278 -9.15 5.08 4.40
CA ASP A 278 -8.62 3.86 5.00
C ASP A 278 -7.46 4.24 5.96
N PRO A 279 -7.57 3.92 7.25
CA PRO A 279 -6.55 4.29 8.24
C PRO A 279 -5.30 3.41 8.19
N ARG A 280 -5.26 2.40 7.32
CA ARG A 280 -4.15 1.44 7.24
C ARG A 280 -2.97 1.98 6.43
N TYR A 281 -1.76 1.60 6.84
CA TYR A 281 -0.57 1.68 6.02
C TYR A 281 -0.53 0.48 5.07
N PHE A 282 -0.38 0.71 3.78
CA PHE A 282 -0.25 -0.35 2.78
C PHE A 282 1.22 -0.61 2.48
N TYR A 283 1.71 -1.79 2.86
CA TYR A 283 3.09 -2.18 2.65
C TYR A 283 3.44 -2.23 1.15
N LYS A 284 4.48 -1.49 0.75
CA LYS A 284 4.89 -1.45 -0.65
C LYS A 284 5.74 -2.66 -1.06
N GLY A 285 6.73 -3.00 -0.26
CA GLY A 285 7.58 -4.18 -0.44
C GLY A 285 8.45 -4.24 -1.69
N ARG A 286 8.12 -3.50 -2.74
CA ARG A 286 8.74 -3.56 -4.07
C ARG A 286 9.39 -2.24 -4.46
N GLY A 287 10.43 -2.31 -5.32
CA GLY A 287 11.15 -1.14 -5.82
C GLY A 287 12.42 -0.82 -5.06
N SER A 288 13.13 0.24 -5.47
CA SER A 288 14.37 0.69 -4.84
C SER A 288 14.16 1.17 -3.41
N LYS A 289 15.21 1.11 -2.57
CA LYS A 289 15.16 1.61 -1.19
C LYS A 289 14.70 3.06 -1.11
N ARG A 290 15.17 3.93 -2.03
CA ARG A 290 14.75 5.34 -2.11
C ARG A 290 13.24 5.47 -2.38
N SER A 291 12.72 4.73 -3.36
CA SER A 291 11.30 4.73 -3.70
C SER A 291 10.42 4.26 -2.53
N ARG A 292 10.88 3.28 -1.76
CA ARG A 292 10.16 2.76 -0.58
C ARG A 292 10.19 3.75 0.58
N ILE A 293 11.33 4.43 0.82
CA ILE A 293 11.44 5.49 1.84
C ILE A 293 10.50 6.66 1.50
N LEU A 294 10.56 7.16 0.26
CA LEU A 294 9.68 8.25 -0.17
C LEU A 294 8.20 7.88 -0.07
N TYR A 295 7.84 6.64 -0.41
CA TYR A 295 6.49 6.12 -0.25
C TYR A 295 6.06 6.09 1.23
N ALA A 296 6.91 5.58 2.12
CA ALA A 296 6.62 5.52 3.55
C ALA A 296 6.44 6.94 4.16
N LEU A 297 7.30 7.88 3.76
CA LEU A 297 7.19 9.29 4.17
C LEU A 297 5.91 9.93 3.62
N ALA A 298 5.59 9.72 2.34
CA ALA A 298 4.38 10.27 1.73
C ALA A 298 3.11 9.76 2.45
N ASN A 299 3.09 8.51 2.90
CA ASN A 299 1.95 7.93 3.62
C ASN A 299 1.70 8.53 5.02
N SER A 300 2.53 9.43 5.52
CA SER A 300 2.18 10.23 6.70
C SER A 300 1.18 11.33 6.39
N VAL A 301 1.13 11.81 5.13
CA VAL A 301 0.27 12.91 4.67
C VAL A 301 -0.77 12.50 3.63
N ILE A 302 -0.63 11.31 3.01
CA ILE A 302 -1.59 10.74 2.07
C ILE A 302 -2.05 9.36 2.56
N CYS A 303 -3.27 8.99 2.20
CA CYS A 303 -3.84 7.67 2.48
C CYS A 303 -4.69 7.17 1.30
N LYS A 304 -5.06 5.89 1.31
CA LYS A 304 -6.08 5.38 0.39
C LYS A 304 -7.48 5.78 0.88
N GLY A 305 -8.36 6.11 -0.05
CA GLY A 305 -9.79 6.19 0.22
C GLY A 305 -10.45 4.82 0.16
N ASP A 306 -11.67 4.71 0.67
CA ASP A 306 -12.50 3.50 0.55
C ASP A 306 -12.83 3.17 -0.93
N ASN A 307 -12.60 4.12 -1.85
CA ASN A 307 -12.67 3.94 -3.30
C ASN A 307 -11.35 3.42 -3.94
N GLY A 308 -10.31 3.18 -3.14
CA GLY A 308 -9.00 2.72 -3.57
C GLY A 308 -8.07 3.82 -4.11
N HIS A 309 -8.53 5.06 -4.30
CA HIS A 309 -7.72 6.17 -4.79
C HIS A 309 -6.91 6.84 -3.67
N TRP A 310 -5.74 7.34 -4.03
CA TRP A 310 -4.89 8.10 -3.11
C TRP A 310 -5.44 9.51 -2.91
N GLN A 311 -5.44 9.97 -1.66
CA GLN A 311 -5.94 11.28 -1.28
C GLN A 311 -5.17 11.83 -0.06
N PRO A 312 -5.22 13.15 0.24
CA PRO A 312 -4.63 13.68 1.46
C PRO A 312 -5.25 13.05 2.70
N ASN A 313 -4.44 12.75 3.71
CA ASN A 313 -4.86 12.08 4.95
C ASN A 313 -5.51 13.08 5.93
N TYR A 314 -6.68 13.59 5.54
CA TYR A 314 -7.44 14.54 6.36
C TYR A 314 -7.81 13.97 7.73
N SER A 315 -8.12 12.65 7.79
CA SER A 315 -8.49 11.99 9.03
C SER A 315 -7.37 11.98 10.06
N SER A 316 -6.13 11.71 9.64
CA SER A 316 -4.98 11.73 10.54
C SER A 316 -4.65 13.15 11.00
N ILE A 317 -4.64 14.12 10.08
CA ILE A 317 -4.32 15.52 10.38
C ILE A 317 -5.37 16.11 11.33
N ALA A 318 -6.64 16.03 10.97
CA ALA A 318 -7.73 16.56 11.79
C ALA A 318 -7.90 15.76 13.10
N GLY A 319 -7.66 14.44 13.07
CA GLY A 319 -7.69 13.59 14.25
C GLY A 319 -6.64 13.99 15.29
N ASN A 320 -5.42 14.27 14.86
CA ASN A 320 -4.34 14.72 15.73
C ASN A 320 -4.63 16.11 16.34
N LEU A 321 -5.22 17.01 15.55
CA LEU A 321 -5.63 18.34 16.04
C LEU A 321 -6.79 18.21 17.05
N ALA A 322 -7.81 17.41 16.74
CA ALA A 322 -8.96 17.19 17.61
C ALA A 322 -8.55 16.52 18.93
N ALA A 323 -7.73 15.47 18.86
CA ALA A 323 -7.22 14.80 20.07
C ALA A 323 -6.40 15.77 20.94
N GLY A 324 -5.54 16.60 20.33
CA GLY A 324 -4.80 17.64 21.05
C GLY A 324 -5.70 18.71 21.69
N GLY A 325 -6.81 19.05 21.03
CA GLY A 325 -7.84 19.95 21.58
C GLY A 325 -8.56 19.33 22.78
N ILE A 326 -8.95 18.04 22.66
CA ILE A 326 -9.65 17.30 23.71
C ILE A 326 -8.74 17.08 24.94
N SER A 327 -7.44 16.86 24.72
CA SER A 327 -6.49 16.69 25.81
C SER A 327 -6.45 17.87 26.78
N ASN A 328 -6.73 19.09 26.30
CA ASN A 328 -6.85 20.28 27.14
C ASN A 328 -7.97 20.20 28.19
N LEU A 329 -8.95 19.29 28.04
CA LEU A 329 -10.04 19.15 29.00
C LEU A 329 -9.59 18.48 30.31
N TYR A 330 -8.58 17.61 30.25
CA TYR A 330 -8.14 16.80 31.40
C TYR A 330 -6.69 17.06 31.83
N TYR A 331 -5.90 17.80 31.04
CA TYR A 331 -4.59 18.28 31.49
C TYR A 331 -4.72 19.49 32.44
N PRO A 332 -3.78 19.68 33.38
CA PRO A 332 -3.82 20.79 34.32
C PRO A 332 -3.85 22.14 33.59
N ALA A 333 -4.56 23.12 34.16
CA ALA A 333 -4.76 24.44 33.55
C ALA A 333 -3.46 25.15 33.21
N ASN A 334 -2.43 25.00 34.06
CA ASN A 334 -1.12 25.62 33.88
C ASN A 334 -0.29 24.98 32.74
N ASP A 335 -0.68 23.77 32.33
CA ASP A 335 0.01 22.97 31.32
C ASP A 335 -0.80 22.87 30.02
N ARG A 336 -1.94 23.57 29.94
CA ARG A 336 -2.79 23.57 28.75
C ARG A 336 -2.08 24.24 27.59
N ASN A 337 -2.21 23.59 26.47
CA ASN A 337 -1.56 24.00 25.25
C ASN A 337 -2.34 25.11 24.55
N GLY A 338 -1.71 26.25 24.29
CA GLY A 338 -2.25 27.23 23.35
C GLY A 338 -2.30 26.65 21.92
N ILE A 339 -3.01 27.33 21.02
CA ILE A 339 -3.19 26.88 19.60
C ILE A 339 -1.83 26.54 18.94
N GLY A 340 -0.78 27.33 19.19
CA GLY A 340 0.55 27.08 18.65
C GLY A 340 1.14 25.73 19.09
N THR A 341 0.89 25.32 20.35
CA THR A 341 1.37 24.04 20.86
C THR A 341 0.56 22.87 20.30
N VAL A 342 -0.75 23.03 20.11
CA VAL A 342 -1.59 22.01 19.46
C VAL A 342 -1.09 21.74 18.04
N VAL A 343 -0.80 22.78 17.26
CA VAL A 343 -0.26 22.66 15.91
C VAL A 343 1.12 22.01 15.90
N SER A 344 2.03 22.46 16.78
CA SER A 344 3.38 21.85 16.86
C SER A 344 3.32 20.38 17.29
N THR A 345 2.44 20.02 18.21
CA THR A 345 2.21 18.61 18.60
C THR A 345 1.67 17.78 17.45
N ALA A 346 0.74 18.33 16.66
CA ALA A 346 0.21 17.64 15.47
C ALA A 346 1.32 17.40 14.43
N LEU A 347 2.22 18.37 14.20
CA LEU A 347 3.37 18.20 13.30
C LEU A 347 4.37 17.16 13.82
N ILE A 348 4.62 17.11 15.12
CA ILE A 348 5.47 16.08 15.75
C ILE A 348 4.85 14.70 15.53
N ARG A 349 3.56 14.53 15.79
CA ARG A 349 2.84 13.25 15.55
C ARG A 349 2.87 12.82 14.08
N LEU A 350 2.84 13.77 13.17
CA LEU A 350 3.00 13.50 11.74
C LEU A 350 4.41 12.95 11.43
N GLY A 351 5.45 13.53 12.05
CA GLY A 351 6.82 13.03 11.99
C GLY A 351 6.96 11.63 12.59
N GLU A 352 6.34 11.38 13.75
CA GLU A 352 6.29 10.05 14.37
C GLU A 352 5.61 9.02 13.45
N THR A 353 4.52 9.39 12.79
CA THR A 353 3.85 8.55 11.79
C THR A 353 4.78 8.23 10.61
N ALA A 354 5.55 9.21 10.12
CA ALA A 354 6.51 8.99 9.05
C ALA A 354 7.61 7.99 9.45
N VAL A 355 8.14 8.10 10.67
CA VAL A 355 9.12 7.15 11.23
C VAL A 355 8.49 5.77 11.40
N ALA A 356 7.27 5.69 11.93
CA ALA A 356 6.54 4.43 12.07
C ALA A 356 6.32 3.77 10.70
N ASN A 357 5.96 4.52 9.67
CA ASN A 357 5.80 4.00 8.31
C ASN A 357 7.10 3.45 7.73
N ILE A 358 8.25 4.09 7.99
CA ILE A 358 9.57 3.58 7.61
C ILE A 358 9.84 2.26 8.34
N PHE A 359 9.56 2.19 9.64
CA PHE A 359 9.68 0.97 10.42
C PHE A 359 8.79 -0.15 9.85
N GLN A 360 7.54 0.17 9.53
CA GLN A 360 6.58 -0.75 8.91
C GLN A 360 7.06 -1.23 7.53
N GLU A 361 7.77 -0.39 6.78
CA GLU A 361 8.24 -0.74 5.44
C GLU A 361 9.50 -1.63 5.47
N PHE A 362 10.40 -1.45 6.44
CA PHE A 362 11.72 -2.11 6.40
C PHE A 362 11.97 -3.12 7.51
N VAL A 363 11.37 -2.95 8.67
CA VAL A 363 11.65 -3.73 9.87
C VAL A 363 10.50 -4.68 10.21
N ALA A 364 9.29 -4.16 10.34
CA ALA A 364 8.13 -4.92 10.79
C ALA A 364 7.87 -6.21 9.99
N PRO A 365 8.02 -6.24 8.63
CA PRO A 365 7.80 -7.48 7.88
C PRO A 365 8.76 -8.61 8.23
N LYS A 366 9.97 -8.26 8.72
CA LYS A 366 10.97 -9.25 9.12
C LYS A 366 10.71 -9.81 10.52
N MET A 367 10.00 -9.05 11.34
CA MET A 367 9.74 -9.31 12.76
C MET A 367 8.31 -9.79 13.05
N THR A 368 7.43 -9.80 12.01
CA THR A 368 6.06 -10.28 12.14
C THR A 368 5.98 -11.72 11.66
N PRO A 369 5.65 -12.69 12.52
CA PRO A 369 5.43 -14.06 12.11
C PRO A 369 4.12 -14.17 11.30
N ASN A 370 4.03 -15.17 10.43
CA ASN A 370 2.81 -15.55 9.69
C ASN A 370 2.19 -14.43 8.83
N LEU A 371 3.04 -13.69 8.08
CA LEU A 371 2.53 -12.71 7.14
C LEU A 371 1.78 -13.38 5.98
N PRO A 372 0.61 -12.82 5.54
CA PRO A 372 -0.06 -13.26 4.33
C PRO A 372 0.90 -13.18 3.13
N GLY A 373 1.02 -14.27 2.37
CA GLY A 373 1.92 -14.36 1.21
C GLY A 373 3.35 -14.84 1.49
N ARG A 374 3.71 -15.17 2.74
CA ARG A 374 5.01 -15.75 3.10
C ARG A 374 4.95 -17.26 3.38
N GLY A 375 3.76 -17.83 3.27
CA GLY A 375 3.51 -19.26 3.45
C GLY A 375 3.59 -19.99 2.10
N SER A 376 4.47 -20.98 2.03
CA SER A 376 4.72 -21.95 0.95
C SER A 376 5.51 -21.43 -0.26
N GLY A 377 6.81 -21.60 -0.22
CA GLY A 377 7.59 -21.96 -1.39
C GLY A 377 8.00 -20.83 -2.33
N GLN A 378 9.10 -20.19 -1.96
CA GLN A 378 10.11 -19.89 -2.97
C GLN A 378 11.49 -20.03 -2.32
N PRO A 379 12.38 -20.83 -2.95
CA PRO A 379 13.77 -21.02 -2.53
C PRO A 379 14.56 -19.72 -2.64
#